data_c3534f0daa04c3245cde1698c4c8779e
#
_entry.id   c3534f0daa04c3245cde1698c4c8779e
#
_cell.length_a   1.000
_cell.length_b   1.000
_cell.length_c   1.000
_cell.angle_alpha   90.00
_cell.angle_beta   90.00
_cell.angle_gamma   90.00
#
_symmetry.space_group_name_H-M   'P 1'
#
loop_
_entity.id
_entity.type
_entity.pdbx_description
1 polymer ?
#
loop_
_entity_poly.entity_id
_entity_poly.type
_entity_poly.pdbx_seq_one_letter_code
_entity_poly.pdbx_strand_id
1 'polypeptide(L)'
;MPKLGMEPIRRKALVTATAAEIGQAGNLDVTVSQIAKRAGMSSALAHHYFGSKEQIFIATMRHTLVVYAAEIRDALAMADTPIERMHAIIQACFESTNFRTETIATWLNFYVLAQTSDQAKRLLRIYHKRLHSNLVFNMRPLVGDRAPDAASRIAAIIDGIYLHEALGAQLPNSKAATAQVFRALDLEIESVK
;
A
#
# COMPACT_ATOMS: atom_id res chain seq x y z
N MET A 1 -29.96 -21.03 5.81
CA MET A 1 -28.65 -21.59 5.39
C MET A 1 -27.80 -20.51 4.77
N PRO A 2 -26.56 -20.23 5.19
CA PRO A 2 -25.66 -19.34 4.47
C PRO A 2 -25.41 -19.95 3.08
N LYS A 3 -25.66 -19.19 2.01
CA LYS A 3 -25.33 -19.63 0.66
C LYS A 3 -23.81 -19.83 0.59
N LEU A 4 -23.34 -21.04 0.31
CA LEU A 4 -21.91 -21.32 0.01
C LEU A 4 -21.45 -20.31 -1.06
N GLY A 5 -20.38 -19.58 -0.77
CA GLY A 5 -19.81 -18.56 -1.67
C GLY A 5 -20.03 -17.10 -1.27
N MET A 6 -20.94 -16.79 -0.33
CA MET A 6 -21.19 -15.39 0.07
C MET A 6 -20.16 -14.81 1.04
N GLU A 7 -19.42 -15.64 1.78
CA GLU A 7 -18.46 -15.19 2.77
C GLU A 7 -17.30 -14.36 2.15
N PRO A 8 -16.63 -14.81 1.07
CA PRO A 8 -15.57 -14.01 0.43
C PRO A 8 -16.09 -12.65 -0.07
N ILE A 9 -17.29 -12.62 -0.64
CA ILE A 9 -17.93 -11.38 -1.14
C ILE A 9 -18.17 -10.41 0.02
N ARG A 10 -18.72 -10.90 1.13
CA ARG A 10 -19.00 -10.09 2.32
C ARG A 10 -17.75 -9.63 3.04
N ARG A 11 -16.72 -10.49 3.13
CA ARG A 11 -15.40 -10.08 3.66
C ARG A 11 -14.77 -8.98 2.80
N LYS A 12 -14.81 -9.11 1.48
CA LYS A 12 -14.33 -8.07 0.56
C LYS A 12 -15.11 -6.77 0.72
N ALA A 13 -16.44 -6.81 0.82
CA ALA A 13 -17.27 -5.63 1.03
C ALA A 13 -16.93 -4.92 2.35
N LEU A 14 -16.70 -5.65 3.46
CA LEU A 14 -16.27 -5.08 4.74
C LEU A 14 -14.87 -4.43 4.63
N VAL A 15 -13.93 -5.06 3.98
CA VAL A 15 -12.58 -4.52 3.75
C VAL A 15 -12.64 -3.22 2.93
N THR A 16 -13.40 -3.19 1.84
CA THR A 16 -13.58 -1.98 1.02
C THR A 16 -14.26 -0.86 1.82
N ALA A 17 -15.32 -1.19 2.58
CA ALA A 17 -16.00 -0.22 3.44
C ALA A 17 -15.07 0.34 4.53
N THR A 18 -14.18 -0.49 5.08
CA THR A 18 -13.20 -0.06 6.09
C THR A 18 -12.23 0.96 5.53
N ALA A 19 -11.64 0.71 4.36
CA ALA A 19 -10.74 1.67 3.71
C ALA A 19 -11.46 3.01 3.45
N ALA A 20 -12.72 2.97 2.97
CA ALA A 20 -13.51 4.19 2.74
C ALA A 20 -13.84 4.95 4.04
N GLU A 21 -14.19 4.24 5.13
CA GLU A 21 -14.44 4.88 6.43
C GLU A 21 -13.17 5.53 7.00
N ILE A 22 -12.02 4.83 6.93
CA ILE A 22 -10.72 5.39 7.35
C ILE A 22 -10.37 6.63 6.51
N GLY A 23 -10.55 6.56 5.19
CA GLY A 23 -10.29 7.68 4.28
C GLY A 23 -11.15 8.90 4.59
N GLN A 24 -12.42 8.69 4.93
CA GLN A 24 -13.34 9.77 5.28
C GLN A 24 -13.05 10.35 6.68
N ALA A 25 -12.73 9.50 7.67
CA ALA A 25 -12.46 9.92 9.03
C ALA A 25 -11.03 10.47 9.23
N GLY A 26 -10.08 10.10 8.36
CA GLY A 26 -8.66 10.41 8.49
C GLY A 26 -7.94 9.66 9.62
N ASN A 27 -8.64 8.82 10.37
CA ASN A 27 -8.12 8.11 11.55
C ASN A 27 -8.78 6.73 11.74
N LEU A 28 -8.33 5.97 12.78
CA LEU A 28 -8.85 4.65 13.13
C LEU A 28 -10.04 4.67 14.12
N ASP A 29 -10.61 5.83 14.44
CA ASP A 29 -11.74 5.92 15.39
C ASP A 29 -13.09 5.50 14.79
N VAL A 30 -13.09 5.02 13.55
CA VAL A 30 -14.25 4.42 12.90
C VAL A 30 -14.73 3.19 13.66
N THR A 31 -16.04 3.06 13.81
CA THR A 31 -16.67 1.94 14.52
C THR A 31 -17.00 0.77 13.60
N VAL A 32 -17.06 -0.45 14.15
CA VAL A 32 -17.53 -1.64 13.41
C VAL A 32 -18.96 -1.43 12.88
N SER A 33 -19.78 -0.66 13.59
CA SER A 33 -21.14 -0.32 13.16
C SER A 33 -21.16 0.55 11.90
N GLN A 34 -20.30 1.58 11.82
CA GLN A 34 -20.15 2.42 10.62
C GLN A 34 -19.68 1.60 9.43
N ILE A 35 -18.63 0.80 9.63
CA ILE A 35 -18.07 -0.10 8.60
C ILE A 35 -19.14 -1.08 8.08
N ALA A 36 -19.85 -1.76 9.00
CA ALA A 36 -20.90 -2.71 8.64
C ALA A 36 -22.05 -2.05 7.89
N LYS A 37 -22.53 -0.87 8.36
CA LYS A 37 -23.57 -0.09 7.69
C LYS A 37 -23.16 0.27 6.25
N ARG A 38 -21.93 0.77 6.04
CA ARG A 38 -21.41 1.08 4.70
C ARG A 38 -21.34 -0.17 3.81
N ALA A 39 -21.00 -1.32 4.39
CA ALA A 39 -20.94 -2.60 3.69
C ALA A 39 -22.32 -3.26 3.45
N GLY A 40 -23.42 -2.63 3.88
CA GLY A 40 -24.76 -3.20 3.76
C GLY A 40 -25.00 -4.41 4.67
N MET A 41 -24.37 -4.45 5.85
CA MET A 41 -24.41 -5.57 6.79
C MET A 41 -24.70 -5.12 8.21
N SER A 42 -25.09 -6.07 9.08
CA SER A 42 -25.19 -5.82 10.51
C SER A 42 -23.81 -5.88 11.19
N SER A 43 -23.65 -5.15 12.30
CA SER A 43 -22.43 -5.22 13.13
C SER A 43 -22.17 -6.63 13.65
N ALA A 44 -23.20 -7.38 13.99
CA ALA A 44 -23.10 -8.78 14.42
C ALA A 44 -22.47 -9.67 13.33
N LEU A 45 -22.84 -9.45 12.07
CA LEU A 45 -22.28 -10.17 10.93
C LEU A 45 -20.82 -9.76 10.68
N ALA A 46 -20.46 -8.50 10.83
CA ALA A 46 -19.08 -8.04 10.72
C ALA A 46 -18.19 -8.67 11.81
N HIS A 47 -18.67 -8.71 13.06
CA HIS A 47 -17.99 -9.40 14.16
C HIS A 47 -17.88 -10.91 13.92
N HIS A 48 -18.91 -11.54 13.36
CA HIS A 48 -18.85 -12.97 13.00
C HIS A 48 -17.72 -13.28 12.02
N TYR A 49 -17.49 -12.40 11.01
CA TYR A 49 -16.44 -12.61 10.02
C TYR A 49 -15.02 -12.30 10.50
N PHE A 50 -14.84 -11.31 11.36
CA PHE A 50 -13.52 -10.80 11.72
C PHE A 50 -13.20 -10.82 13.21
N GLY A 51 -14.19 -11.00 14.07
CA GLY A 51 -14.03 -11.02 15.51
C GLY A 51 -13.87 -9.64 16.13
N SER A 52 -12.86 -8.86 15.74
CA SER A 52 -12.58 -7.55 16.31
C SER A 52 -12.37 -6.46 15.26
N LYS A 53 -12.47 -5.20 15.68
CA LYS A 53 -12.15 -4.02 14.89
C LYS A 53 -10.71 -4.07 14.35
N GLU A 54 -9.75 -4.46 15.19
CA GLU A 54 -8.36 -4.60 14.79
C GLU A 54 -8.19 -5.63 13.68
N GLN A 55 -8.86 -6.78 13.77
CA GLN A 55 -8.81 -7.82 12.73
C GLN A 55 -9.40 -7.35 11.40
N ILE A 56 -10.41 -6.48 11.43
CA ILE A 56 -10.91 -5.85 10.20
C ILE A 56 -9.84 -4.94 9.59
N PHE A 57 -9.14 -4.13 10.39
CA PHE A 57 -8.06 -3.25 9.90
C PHE A 57 -6.90 -4.06 9.34
N ILE A 58 -6.47 -5.12 10.04
CA ILE A 58 -5.43 -6.03 9.56
C ILE A 58 -5.82 -6.68 8.23
N ALA A 59 -7.07 -7.12 8.10
CA ALA A 59 -7.58 -7.70 6.85
C ALA A 59 -7.62 -6.67 5.72
N THR A 60 -8.00 -5.42 6.02
CA THR A 60 -8.00 -4.30 5.06
C THR A 60 -6.59 -4.05 4.55
N MET A 61 -5.62 -3.94 5.44
CA MET A 61 -4.23 -3.72 5.03
C MET A 61 -3.66 -4.89 4.24
N ARG A 62 -3.96 -6.13 4.66
CA ARG A 62 -3.57 -7.32 3.90
C ARG A 62 -4.14 -7.30 2.48
N HIS A 63 -5.38 -6.88 2.31
CA HIS A 63 -5.99 -6.74 0.99
C HIS A 63 -5.30 -5.67 0.15
N THR A 64 -5.03 -4.49 0.72
CA THR A 64 -4.27 -3.41 0.06
C THR A 64 -2.91 -3.91 -0.41
N LEU A 65 -2.17 -4.64 0.44
CA LEU A 65 -0.87 -5.22 0.08
C LEU A 65 -0.97 -6.28 -1.04
N VAL A 66 -2.04 -7.06 -1.09
CA VAL A 66 -2.27 -8.05 -2.16
C VAL A 66 -2.55 -7.37 -3.49
N VAL A 67 -3.38 -6.32 -3.50
CA VAL A 67 -3.66 -5.52 -4.71
C VAL A 67 -2.38 -4.87 -5.21
N TYR A 68 -1.67 -4.17 -4.35
CA TYR A 68 -0.39 -3.54 -4.68
C TYR A 68 0.64 -4.53 -5.25
N ALA A 69 0.79 -5.72 -4.64
CA ALA A 69 1.71 -6.73 -5.14
C ALA A 69 1.28 -7.32 -6.50
N ALA A 70 -0.02 -7.37 -6.79
CA ALA A 70 -0.52 -7.80 -8.09
C ALA A 70 -0.18 -6.76 -9.17
N GLU A 71 -0.42 -5.48 -8.92
CA GLU A 71 -0.13 -4.38 -9.84
C GLU A 71 1.38 -4.30 -10.18
N ILE A 72 2.26 -4.42 -9.17
CA ILE A 72 3.71 -4.48 -9.42
C ILE A 72 4.06 -5.68 -10.30
N ARG A 73 3.50 -6.85 -10.03
CA ARG A 73 3.80 -8.05 -10.81
C ARG A 73 3.35 -7.90 -12.26
N ASP A 74 2.14 -7.36 -12.47
CA ASP A 74 1.58 -7.16 -13.80
C ASP A 74 2.38 -6.10 -14.59
N ALA A 75 2.79 -5.01 -13.92
CA ALA A 75 3.67 -3.99 -14.51
C ALA A 75 5.05 -4.55 -14.88
N LEU A 76 5.65 -5.39 -14.02
CA LEU A 76 6.94 -6.04 -14.28
C LEU A 76 6.88 -7.06 -15.42
N ALA A 77 5.73 -7.67 -15.69
CA ALA A 77 5.55 -8.60 -16.81
C ALA A 77 5.63 -7.91 -18.18
N MET A 78 5.44 -6.59 -18.23
CA MET A 78 5.48 -5.76 -19.44
C MET A 78 6.81 -5.01 -19.62
N ALA A 79 7.78 -5.21 -18.73
CA ALA A 79 9.05 -4.49 -18.72
C ALA A 79 10.21 -5.44 -19.01
N ASP A 80 10.99 -5.15 -20.05
CA ASP A 80 12.07 -6.02 -20.54
C ASP A 80 13.43 -5.65 -19.96
N THR A 81 13.74 -4.37 -19.84
CA THR A 81 15.04 -3.87 -19.37
C THR A 81 15.04 -3.53 -17.87
N PRO A 82 16.20 -3.56 -17.20
CA PRO A 82 16.29 -3.18 -15.80
C PRO A 82 15.72 -1.79 -15.50
N ILE A 83 15.94 -0.81 -16.38
CA ILE A 83 15.41 0.55 -16.19
C ILE A 83 13.89 0.61 -16.35
N GLU A 84 13.33 -0.09 -17.35
CA GLU A 84 11.88 -0.19 -17.52
C GLU A 84 11.23 -0.87 -16.31
N ARG A 85 11.85 -1.91 -15.76
CA ARG A 85 11.38 -2.60 -14.56
C ARG A 85 11.39 -1.70 -13.33
N MET A 86 12.42 -0.84 -13.17
CA MET A 86 12.44 0.18 -12.11
C MET A 86 11.33 1.21 -12.30
N HIS A 87 11.14 1.69 -13.54
CA HIS A 87 10.03 2.60 -13.86
C HIS A 87 8.67 1.96 -13.58
N ALA A 88 8.48 0.71 -13.96
CA ALA A 88 7.24 -0.04 -13.72
C ALA A 88 6.92 -0.17 -12.22
N ILE A 89 7.91 -0.50 -11.38
CA ILE A 89 7.74 -0.56 -9.91
C ILE A 89 7.32 0.82 -9.37
N ILE A 90 8.03 1.87 -9.75
CA ILE A 90 7.79 3.23 -9.26
C ILE A 90 6.40 3.72 -9.69
N GLN A 91 6.03 3.51 -10.96
CA GLN A 91 4.69 3.86 -11.46
C GLN A 91 3.59 3.13 -10.70
N ALA A 92 3.73 1.81 -10.49
CA ALA A 92 2.76 1.02 -9.76
C ALA A 92 2.55 1.50 -8.31
N CYS A 93 3.57 2.08 -7.66
CA CYS A 93 3.42 2.68 -6.33
C CYS A 93 2.41 3.84 -6.33
N PHE A 94 2.33 4.60 -7.42
CA PHE A 94 1.52 5.83 -7.53
C PHE A 94 0.35 5.72 -8.50
N GLU A 95 -0.01 4.50 -8.95
CA GLU A 95 -1.21 4.28 -9.74
C GLU A 95 -2.48 4.73 -9.01
N SER A 96 -3.51 5.11 -9.77
CA SER A 96 -4.75 5.69 -9.24
C SER A 96 -5.48 4.81 -8.22
N THR A 97 -5.30 3.50 -8.26
CA THR A 97 -5.84 2.56 -7.28
C THR A 97 -5.10 2.61 -5.94
N ASN A 98 -3.79 2.85 -5.97
CA ASN A 98 -2.92 2.90 -4.79
C ASN A 98 -2.74 4.32 -4.25
N PHE A 99 -2.77 5.33 -5.11
CA PHE A 99 -2.44 6.71 -4.76
C PHE A 99 -3.68 7.62 -4.75
N ARG A 100 -4.68 7.26 -3.96
CA ARG A 100 -5.89 8.04 -3.70
C ARG A 100 -6.04 8.28 -2.21
N THR A 101 -6.76 9.32 -1.85
CA THR A 101 -6.91 9.79 -0.47
C THR A 101 -7.24 8.67 0.52
N GLU A 102 -8.17 7.78 0.20
CA GLU A 102 -8.57 6.69 1.09
C GLU A 102 -7.46 5.65 1.30
N THR A 103 -6.71 5.34 0.24
CA THR A 103 -5.60 4.39 0.32
C THR A 103 -4.43 5.00 1.09
N ILE A 104 -4.09 6.26 0.82
CA ILE A 104 -3.03 7.01 1.52
C ILE A 104 -3.35 7.13 3.02
N ALA A 105 -4.60 7.50 3.37
CA ALA A 105 -5.05 7.55 4.76
C ALA A 105 -4.97 6.17 5.42
N THR A 106 -5.33 5.10 4.71
CA THR A 106 -5.22 3.73 5.21
C THR A 106 -3.76 3.37 5.51
N TRP A 107 -2.82 3.71 4.64
CA TRP A 107 -1.38 3.50 4.85
C TRP A 107 -0.87 4.25 6.07
N LEU A 108 -1.15 5.56 6.19
CA LEU A 108 -0.71 6.37 7.33
C LEU A 108 -1.20 5.77 8.66
N ASN A 109 -2.49 5.44 8.72
CA ASN A 109 -3.09 4.84 9.91
C ASN A 109 -2.54 3.44 10.21
N PHE A 110 -2.13 2.69 9.19
CA PHE A 110 -1.48 1.41 9.36
C PHE A 110 -0.07 1.54 9.96
N TYR A 111 0.71 2.55 9.58
CA TYR A 111 2.00 2.85 10.23
C TYR A 111 1.80 3.13 11.72
N VAL A 112 0.77 3.91 12.09
CA VAL A 112 0.44 4.18 13.50
C VAL A 112 0.03 2.90 14.22
N LEU A 113 -0.85 2.07 13.64
CA LEU A 113 -1.27 0.80 14.21
C LEU A 113 -0.09 -0.17 14.42
N ALA A 114 0.88 -0.17 13.52
CA ALA A 114 2.07 -1.02 13.62
C ALA A 114 2.98 -0.67 14.81
N GLN A 115 2.79 0.47 15.48
CA GLN A 115 3.53 0.80 16.71
C GLN A 115 3.05 -0.03 17.89
N THR A 116 1.78 -0.43 17.92
CA THR A 116 1.14 -1.11 19.06
C THR A 116 0.65 -2.53 18.75
N SER A 117 0.46 -2.88 17.46
CA SER A 117 -0.02 -4.20 17.01
C SER A 117 1.10 -5.02 16.38
N ASP A 118 1.43 -6.16 16.98
CA ASP A 118 2.45 -7.08 16.44
C ASP A 118 2.06 -7.65 15.06
N GLN A 119 0.77 -7.84 14.81
CA GLN A 119 0.29 -8.32 13.52
C GLN A 119 0.48 -7.26 12.43
N ALA A 120 0.15 -6.00 12.70
CA ALA A 120 0.39 -4.88 11.80
C ALA A 120 1.89 -4.69 11.55
N LYS A 121 2.70 -4.72 12.59
CA LYS A 121 4.17 -4.65 12.52
C LYS A 121 4.77 -5.75 11.64
N ARG A 122 4.25 -6.97 11.76
CA ARG A 122 4.68 -8.10 10.92
C ARG A 122 4.34 -7.89 9.45
N LEU A 123 3.12 -7.42 9.14
CA LEU A 123 2.70 -7.13 7.77
C LEU A 123 3.54 -6.01 7.15
N LEU A 124 3.77 -4.94 7.89
CA LEU A 124 4.61 -3.82 7.45
C LEU A 124 6.04 -4.27 7.15
N ARG A 125 6.62 -5.11 8.00
CA ARG A 125 7.95 -5.69 7.78
C ARG A 125 8.00 -6.55 6.50
N ILE A 126 6.95 -7.32 6.22
CA ILE A 126 6.86 -8.13 5.00
C ILE A 126 6.79 -7.22 3.76
N TYR A 127 6.00 -6.16 3.82
CA TYR A 127 5.90 -5.16 2.76
C TYR A 127 7.27 -4.52 2.47
N HIS A 128 7.92 -3.94 3.49
CA HIS A 128 9.22 -3.30 3.32
C HIS A 128 10.27 -4.25 2.77
N LYS A 129 10.33 -5.50 3.27
CA LYS A 129 11.27 -6.50 2.72
C LYS A 129 11.02 -6.82 1.26
N ARG A 130 9.75 -6.94 0.85
CA ARG A 130 9.41 -7.24 -0.55
C ARG A 130 9.73 -6.07 -1.47
N LEU A 131 9.33 -4.86 -1.10
CA LEU A 131 9.64 -3.66 -1.86
C LEU A 131 11.16 -3.52 -2.02
N HIS A 132 11.92 -3.56 -0.91
CA HIS A 132 13.38 -3.47 -0.93
C HIS A 132 14.00 -4.57 -1.80
N SER A 133 13.59 -5.83 -1.67
CA SER A 133 14.13 -6.92 -2.50
C SER A 133 13.85 -6.72 -3.99
N ASN A 134 12.65 -6.25 -4.36
CA ASN A 134 12.31 -5.94 -5.74
C ASN A 134 13.20 -4.81 -6.28
N LEU A 135 13.36 -3.74 -5.51
CA LEU A 135 14.21 -2.62 -5.90
C LEU A 135 15.67 -3.06 -6.05
N VAL A 136 16.25 -3.77 -5.08
CA VAL A 136 17.64 -4.26 -5.13
C VAL A 136 17.86 -5.13 -6.37
N PHE A 137 16.96 -6.08 -6.62
CA PHE A 137 17.07 -6.98 -7.77
C PHE A 137 17.14 -6.23 -9.11
N ASN A 138 16.26 -5.24 -9.29
CA ASN A 138 16.16 -4.50 -10.55
C ASN A 138 17.18 -3.34 -10.65
N MET A 139 17.69 -2.82 -9.53
CA MET A 139 18.74 -1.81 -9.51
C MET A 139 20.15 -2.41 -9.68
N ARG A 140 20.39 -3.66 -9.31
CA ARG A 140 21.72 -4.27 -9.36
C ARG A 140 22.40 -4.19 -10.73
N PRO A 141 21.72 -4.43 -11.87
CA PRO A 141 22.29 -4.25 -13.19
C PRO A 141 22.62 -2.78 -13.54
N LEU A 142 22.01 -1.81 -12.85
CA LEU A 142 22.17 -0.38 -13.10
C LEU A 142 23.25 0.28 -12.26
N VAL A 143 23.39 -0.13 -10.99
CA VAL A 143 24.26 0.54 -10.00
C VAL A 143 25.23 -0.42 -9.27
N GLY A 144 25.28 -1.70 -9.66
CA GLY A 144 26.19 -2.69 -9.09
C GLY A 144 25.97 -2.94 -7.60
N ASP A 145 27.07 -2.98 -6.83
CA ASP A 145 27.06 -3.28 -5.40
C ASP A 145 26.41 -2.19 -4.54
N ARG A 146 26.14 -1.01 -5.10
CA ARG A 146 25.40 0.07 -4.44
C ARG A 146 23.89 -0.16 -4.40
N ALA A 147 23.37 -1.19 -5.09
CA ALA A 147 21.94 -1.45 -5.21
C ALA A 147 21.20 -1.54 -3.85
N PRO A 148 21.72 -2.15 -2.77
CA PRO A 148 21.02 -2.16 -1.48
C PRO A 148 20.80 -0.77 -0.89
N ASP A 149 21.82 0.10 -0.91
CA ASP A 149 21.72 1.46 -0.37
C ASP A 149 20.85 2.36 -1.23
N ALA A 150 20.99 2.28 -2.55
CA ALA A 150 20.15 3.00 -3.50
C ALA A 150 18.68 2.58 -3.37
N ALA A 151 18.40 1.28 -3.27
CA ALA A 151 17.05 0.75 -3.05
C ALA A 151 16.44 1.25 -1.73
N SER A 152 17.24 1.34 -0.66
CA SER A 152 16.80 1.87 0.63
C SER A 152 16.39 3.35 0.51
N ARG A 153 17.18 4.16 -0.21
CA ARG A 153 16.85 5.58 -0.44
C ARG A 153 15.59 5.74 -1.29
N ILE A 154 15.46 4.99 -2.38
CA ILE A 154 14.25 5.02 -3.23
C ILE A 154 13.01 4.61 -2.44
N ALA A 155 13.08 3.53 -1.64
CA ALA A 155 11.98 3.10 -0.79
C ALA A 155 11.58 4.20 0.23
N ALA A 156 12.56 4.84 0.87
CA ALA A 156 12.31 5.93 1.82
C ALA A 156 11.66 7.15 1.16
N ILE A 157 12.02 7.48 -0.08
CA ILE A 157 11.39 8.57 -0.84
C ILE A 157 9.93 8.21 -1.17
N ILE A 158 9.65 6.99 -1.59
CA ILE A 158 8.29 6.52 -1.85
C ILE A 158 7.43 6.67 -0.58
N ASP A 159 7.88 6.14 0.56
CA ASP A 159 7.16 6.23 1.83
C ASP A 159 7.00 7.70 2.28
N GLY A 160 8.02 8.53 2.10
CA GLY A 160 7.98 9.96 2.40
C GLY A 160 6.93 10.73 1.59
N ILE A 161 6.79 10.41 0.30
CA ILE A 161 5.76 11.01 -0.56
C ILE A 161 4.36 10.64 -0.06
N TYR A 162 4.12 9.37 0.29
CA TYR A 162 2.84 8.97 0.88
C TYR A 162 2.51 9.75 2.15
N LEU A 163 3.49 9.95 3.02
CA LEU A 163 3.31 10.75 4.24
C LEU A 163 2.99 12.22 3.93
N HIS A 164 3.72 12.84 3.00
CA HIS A 164 3.49 14.22 2.58
C HIS A 164 2.09 14.41 1.97
N GLU A 165 1.66 13.50 1.11
CA GLU A 165 0.32 13.56 0.50
C GLU A 165 -0.80 13.31 1.52
N ALA A 166 -0.57 12.43 2.51
CA ALA A 166 -1.52 12.20 3.59
C ALA A 166 -1.75 13.44 4.47
N LEU A 167 -0.73 14.29 4.61
CA LEU A 167 -0.75 15.51 5.44
C LEU A 167 -1.00 16.78 4.61
N GLY A 168 -0.99 16.65 3.29
CA GLY A 168 -1.21 17.76 2.36
C GLY A 168 -2.68 18.22 2.32
N ALA A 169 -2.89 19.49 1.97
CA ALA A 169 -4.22 20.08 1.80
C ALA A 169 -4.80 19.87 0.38
N GLN A 170 -4.02 19.34 -0.55
CA GLN A 170 -4.40 19.13 -1.93
C GLN A 170 -4.70 17.67 -2.22
N LEU A 171 -5.39 17.41 -3.34
CA LEU A 171 -5.60 16.04 -3.82
C LEU A 171 -4.24 15.43 -4.24
N PRO A 172 -4.04 14.12 -4.01
CA PRO A 172 -2.80 13.42 -4.37
C PRO A 172 -2.45 13.59 -5.85
N ASN A 173 -1.21 13.96 -6.12
CA ASN A 173 -0.70 14.16 -7.47
C ASN A 173 0.26 13.03 -7.88
N SER A 174 -0.30 11.96 -8.44
CA SER A 174 0.43 10.77 -8.91
C SER A 174 1.59 11.13 -9.87
N LYS A 175 1.35 12.04 -10.83
CA LYS A 175 2.35 12.44 -11.80
C LYS A 175 3.55 13.15 -11.15
N ALA A 176 3.29 14.07 -10.24
CA ALA A 176 4.35 14.78 -9.50
C ALA A 176 5.12 13.82 -8.58
N ALA A 177 4.41 12.94 -7.87
CA ALA A 177 5.00 11.91 -7.02
C ALA A 177 5.94 10.98 -7.79
N THR A 178 5.46 10.42 -8.92
CA THR A 178 6.27 9.55 -9.80
C THR A 178 7.51 10.29 -10.32
N ALA A 179 7.37 11.55 -10.78
CA ALA A 179 8.49 12.33 -11.30
C ALA A 179 9.59 12.57 -10.26
N GLN A 180 9.23 12.78 -8.98
CA GLN A 180 10.20 12.94 -7.90
C GLN A 180 11.05 11.66 -7.72
N VAL A 181 10.40 10.48 -7.73
CA VAL A 181 11.12 9.21 -7.55
C VAL A 181 11.94 8.88 -8.79
N PHE A 182 11.47 9.18 -9.99
CA PHE A 182 12.26 9.02 -11.22
C PHE A 182 13.52 9.88 -11.17
N ARG A 183 13.41 11.15 -10.77
CA ARG A 183 14.58 12.02 -10.61
C ARG A 183 15.58 11.45 -9.60
N ALA A 184 15.11 10.88 -8.49
CA ALA A 184 15.99 10.24 -7.53
C ALA A 184 16.68 8.98 -8.10
N LEU A 185 15.95 8.16 -8.89
CA LEU A 185 16.51 7.02 -9.59
C LEU A 185 17.62 7.43 -10.57
N ASP A 186 17.38 8.48 -11.37
CA ASP A 186 18.35 9.01 -12.32
C ASP A 186 19.65 9.43 -11.61
N LEU A 187 19.56 10.14 -10.48
CA LEU A 187 20.71 10.54 -9.66
C LEU A 187 21.50 9.33 -9.12
N GLU A 188 20.82 8.26 -8.72
CA GLU A 188 21.48 7.03 -8.29
C GLU A 188 22.27 6.37 -9.44
N ILE A 189 21.73 6.41 -10.67
CA ILE A 189 22.37 5.83 -11.85
C ILE A 189 23.54 6.74 -12.33
N GLU A 190 23.34 8.05 -12.38
CA GLU A 190 24.35 9.01 -12.80
C GLU A 190 25.60 8.99 -11.91
N SER A 191 25.42 8.74 -10.61
CA SER A 191 26.51 8.70 -9.62
C SER A 191 27.44 7.48 -9.75
N VAL A 192 27.18 6.57 -10.71
CA VAL A 192 28.05 5.40 -11.04
C VAL A 192 28.95 5.68 -12.24
N LYS A 193 28.65 6.72 -13.02
CA LYS A 193 29.45 7.17 -14.17
C LYS A 193 30.61 8.04 -13.73
#